data_66b281790f173a0b83c0b8b48d762e3c
#
_entry.id   66b281790f173a0b83c0b8b48d762e3c
#
_cell.length_a   1.000
_cell.length_b   1.000
_cell.length_c   1.000
_cell.angle_alpha   90.00
_cell.angle_beta   90.00
_cell.angle_gamma   90.00
#
_symmetry.space_group_name_H-M   'P 1'
#
loop_
_entity.id
_entity.type
_entity.pdbx_description
1 polymer ?
#
loop_
_entity_poly.entity_id
_entity_poly.type
_entity_poly.pdbx_seq_one_letter_code
_entity_poly.pdbx_strand_id
1 'polypeptide(L)'
;MVVELETNKFKKVGIWCLAIFLFVSHVLLRAAYAGEVPVDAAPWKEMRTQSGDCRISFPSVPKMIQQSLNVSDKGHKLLYDVYLAPLKGQSLCLLLVATYPFPLKEGHEIAGLEGLLRGIVGNNVGNKLVFANVIEHKGHPVVDFLVQSPTSFFRGHALMVDNKLYLIAIEGKQGELDEKAFNKFAESFSLMP
;
A
#
# COMPACT_ATOMS: atom_id res chain seq x y z
N MET A 1 -11.92 10.43 30.99
CA MET A 1 -12.25 11.43 29.94
C MET A 1 -11.12 11.70 28.95
N VAL A 2 -9.89 11.21 29.16
CA VAL A 2 -8.73 11.37 28.24
C VAL A 2 -8.63 10.25 27.21
N VAL A 3 -9.16 9.06 27.49
CA VAL A 3 -9.08 7.87 26.61
C VAL A 3 -10.00 7.95 25.39
N GLU A 4 -11.12 8.64 25.50
CA GLU A 4 -12.12 8.77 24.42
C GLU A 4 -11.69 9.71 23.28
N LEU A 5 -10.83 10.69 23.57
CA LEU A 5 -10.32 11.64 22.57
C LEU A 5 -9.24 11.01 21.67
N GLU A 6 -8.47 10.04 22.17
CA GLU A 6 -7.43 9.36 21.40
C GLU A 6 -8.00 8.31 20.45
N THR A 7 -9.00 7.54 20.86
CA THR A 7 -9.68 6.57 19.98
C THR A 7 -10.39 7.24 18.80
N ASN A 8 -10.85 8.48 18.96
CA ASN A 8 -11.49 9.23 17.88
C ASN A 8 -10.49 9.76 16.84
N LYS A 9 -9.24 10.02 17.22
CA LYS A 9 -8.15 10.37 16.27
C LYS A 9 -7.77 9.17 15.41
N PHE A 10 -7.66 7.98 16.00
CA PHE A 10 -7.34 6.76 15.25
C PHE A 10 -8.48 6.28 14.34
N LYS A 11 -9.75 6.44 14.76
CA LYS A 11 -10.89 6.21 13.86
C LYS A 11 -10.86 7.14 12.64
N LYS A 12 -10.48 8.40 12.81
CA LYS A 12 -10.32 9.34 11.70
C LYS A 12 -9.14 8.95 10.78
N VAL A 13 -7.99 8.55 11.31
CA VAL A 13 -6.84 8.09 10.50
C VAL A 13 -7.20 6.86 9.68
N GLY A 14 -7.92 5.87 10.24
CA GLY A 14 -8.41 4.71 9.50
C GLY A 14 -9.36 5.06 8.35
N ILE A 15 -10.23 6.06 8.53
CA ILE A 15 -11.14 6.56 7.49
C ILE A 15 -10.36 7.26 6.36
N TRP A 16 -9.25 7.94 6.67
CA TRP A 16 -8.42 8.63 5.68
C TRP A 16 -7.55 7.68 4.84
N CYS A 17 -7.08 6.55 5.40
CA CYS A 17 -6.49 5.47 4.61
C CYS A 17 -7.48 4.92 3.58
N LEU A 18 -8.77 4.90 3.91
CA LEU A 18 -9.85 4.50 3.02
C LEU A 18 -9.97 5.41 1.79
N ALA A 19 -9.81 6.72 1.96
CA ALA A 19 -9.86 7.69 0.85
C ALA A 19 -8.67 7.51 -0.11
N ILE A 20 -7.48 7.21 0.39
CA ILE A 20 -6.30 6.89 -0.43
C ILE A 20 -6.58 5.64 -1.28
N PHE A 21 -7.15 4.60 -0.67
CA PHE A 21 -7.43 3.35 -1.37
C PHE A 21 -8.51 3.50 -2.45
N LEU A 22 -9.57 4.26 -2.18
CA LEU A 22 -10.62 4.58 -3.16
C LEU A 22 -10.06 5.30 -4.39
N PHE A 23 -9.16 6.23 -4.16
CA PHE A 23 -8.55 7.01 -5.25
C PHE A 23 -7.58 6.16 -6.06
N VAL A 24 -6.75 5.35 -5.41
CA VAL A 24 -5.80 4.43 -6.04
C VAL A 24 -6.54 3.41 -6.91
N SER A 25 -7.61 2.78 -6.41
CA SER A 25 -8.38 1.77 -7.17
C SER A 25 -9.02 2.35 -8.43
N HIS A 26 -9.51 3.60 -8.40
CA HIS A 26 -10.08 4.26 -9.60
C HIS A 26 -9.02 4.68 -10.62
N VAL A 27 -7.82 5.07 -10.17
CA VAL A 27 -6.70 5.42 -11.04
C VAL A 27 -6.08 4.17 -11.66
N LEU A 28 -5.99 3.07 -10.90
CA LEU A 28 -5.49 1.78 -11.37
C LEU A 28 -6.31 1.22 -12.53
N LEU A 29 -7.65 1.28 -12.44
CA LEU A 29 -8.54 0.79 -13.49
C LEU A 29 -8.33 1.54 -14.82
N ARG A 30 -8.01 2.83 -14.78
CA ARG A 30 -7.77 3.65 -15.98
C ARG A 30 -6.34 3.54 -16.52
N ALA A 31 -5.34 3.33 -15.68
CA ALA A 31 -3.94 3.18 -16.09
C ALA A 31 -3.64 1.81 -16.69
N ALA A 32 -4.34 0.75 -16.26
CA ALA A 32 -4.17 -0.62 -16.76
C ALA A 32 -4.61 -0.79 -18.21
N TYR A 33 -5.52 0.07 -18.71
CA TYR A 33 -5.99 0.01 -20.09
C TYR A 33 -5.16 0.82 -21.08
N ALA A 34 -4.08 1.47 -20.67
CA ALA A 34 -3.34 2.42 -21.50
C ALA A 34 -2.06 1.87 -22.15
N GLY A 35 -1.88 0.57 -22.27
CA GLY A 35 -0.77 0.02 -23.05
C GLY A 35 -0.43 -1.42 -22.73
N GLU A 36 -0.55 -2.29 -23.70
CA GLU A 36 0.09 -3.60 -23.71
C GLU A 36 1.61 -3.40 -23.75
N VAL A 37 2.26 -3.48 -22.60
CA VAL A 37 3.72 -3.59 -22.55
C VAL A 37 4.07 -5.07 -22.51
N PRO A 38 4.86 -5.60 -23.46
CA PRO A 38 5.37 -6.96 -23.38
C PRO A 38 6.31 -7.06 -22.18
N VAL A 39 5.84 -7.67 -21.11
CA VAL A 39 6.59 -7.79 -19.82
C VAL A 39 7.50 -9.02 -19.80
N ASP A 40 7.67 -9.72 -20.89
CA ASP A 40 8.15 -11.10 -20.92
C ASP A 40 9.67 -11.29 -21.03
N ALA A 41 10.54 -10.36 -20.67
CA ALA A 41 11.98 -10.72 -20.55
C ALA A 41 12.90 -9.65 -19.93
N ALA A 42 12.43 -8.49 -19.59
CA ALA A 42 13.32 -7.49 -19.01
C ALA A 42 13.62 -7.80 -17.53
N PRO A 43 14.87 -7.72 -17.07
CA PRO A 43 15.17 -7.83 -15.64
C PRO A 43 14.46 -6.72 -14.88
N TRP A 44 13.88 -7.07 -13.73
CA TRP A 44 13.28 -6.07 -12.84
C TRP A 44 14.34 -5.03 -12.46
N LYS A 45 13.95 -3.77 -12.50
CA LYS A 45 14.85 -2.65 -12.24
C LYS A 45 14.62 -2.08 -10.86
N GLU A 46 15.70 -1.99 -10.09
CA GLU A 46 15.69 -1.30 -8.81
C GLU A 46 15.54 0.21 -9.04
N MET A 47 14.68 0.82 -8.24
CA MET A 47 14.53 2.26 -8.17
C MET A 47 14.49 2.73 -6.72
N ARG A 48 14.86 3.98 -6.49
CA ARG A 48 14.62 4.71 -5.25
C ARG A 48 13.35 5.54 -5.38
N THR A 49 12.60 5.66 -4.29
CA THR A 49 11.51 6.62 -4.20
C THR A 49 12.03 8.05 -4.34
N GLN A 50 11.16 8.98 -4.72
CA GLN A 50 11.56 10.39 -4.88
C GLN A 50 12.03 11.01 -3.58
N SER A 51 11.43 10.61 -2.44
CA SER A 51 11.87 11.01 -1.10
C SER A 51 13.20 10.37 -0.66
N GLY A 52 13.68 9.33 -1.39
CA GLY A 52 14.90 8.61 -1.05
C GLY A 52 14.79 7.65 0.12
N ASP A 53 13.60 7.49 0.72
CA ASP A 53 13.37 6.72 1.95
C ASP A 53 13.47 5.21 1.77
N CYS A 54 13.19 4.72 0.58
CA CYS A 54 13.24 3.30 0.28
C CYS A 54 13.63 3.01 -1.17
N ARG A 55 13.99 1.76 -1.41
CA ARG A 55 14.22 1.20 -2.75
C ARG A 55 13.42 -0.07 -2.93
N ILE A 56 13.05 -0.34 -4.18
CA ILE A 56 12.30 -1.52 -4.58
C ILE A 56 12.51 -1.78 -6.08
N SER A 57 12.35 -3.04 -6.51
CA SER A 57 12.46 -3.40 -7.93
C SER A 57 11.09 -3.53 -8.59
N PHE A 58 10.89 -2.90 -9.74
CA PHE A 58 9.69 -3.01 -10.55
C PHE A 58 9.94 -3.77 -11.87
N PRO A 59 8.91 -4.45 -12.42
CA PRO A 59 9.02 -5.15 -13.70
C PRO A 59 9.23 -4.20 -14.89
N SER A 60 8.83 -2.95 -14.77
CA SER A 60 9.03 -1.87 -15.73
C SER A 60 9.17 -0.53 -15.00
N VAL A 61 9.47 0.55 -15.72
CA VAL A 61 9.51 1.89 -15.11
C VAL A 61 8.11 2.24 -14.56
N PRO A 62 7.93 2.46 -13.24
CA PRO A 62 6.63 2.74 -12.69
C PRO A 62 6.17 4.16 -13.03
N LYS A 63 4.86 4.30 -13.18
CA LYS A 63 4.21 5.61 -13.17
C LYS A 63 4.09 6.08 -11.73
N MET A 64 4.49 7.32 -11.46
CA MET A 64 4.37 7.93 -10.15
C MET A 64 3.19 8.90 -10.10
N ILE A 65 2.48 8.89 -8.99
CA ILE A 65 1.38 9.81 -8.65
C ILE A 65 1.65 10.33 -7.26
N GLN A 66 1.72 11.66 -7.12
CA GLN A 66 1.90 12.32 -5.83
C GLN A 66 0.65 13.11 -5.48
N GLN A 67 0.18 13.01 -4.24
CA GLN A 67 -0.98 13.73 -3.76
C GLN A 67 -0.89 14.09 -2.27
N SER A 68 -1.82 14.95 -1.83
CA SER A 68 -1.97 15.30 -0.43
C SER A 68 -3.43 15.34 -0.02
N LEU A 69 -3.72 14.93 1.22
CA LEU A 69 -5.05 14.96 1.83
C LEU A 69 -5.00 15.78 3.12
N ASN A 70 -5.98 16.64 3.33
CA ASN A 70 -6.16 17.32 4.60
C ASN A 70 -6.69 16.33 5.64
N VAL A 71 -5.95 16.11 6.73
CA VAL A 71 -6.30 15.13 7.79
C VAL A 71 -6.82 15.79 9.06
N SER A 72 -6.88 17.11 9.10
CA SER A 72 -7.47 17.86 10.21
C SER A 72 -7.94 19.23 9.78
N ASP A 73 -8.85 19.82 10.57
CA ASP A 73 -9.33 21.20 10.42
C ASP A 73 -8.20 22.23 10.67
N LYS A 74 -7.06 21.79 11.23
CA LYS A 74 -5.87 22.61 11.47
C LYS A 74 -4.90 22.66 10.28
N GLY A 75 -5.31 22.16 9.12
CA GLY A 75 -4.50 22.18 7.90
C GLY A 75 -3.37 21.15 7.85
N HIS A 76 -3.35 20.16 8.74
CA HIS A 76 -2.39 19.06 8.63
C HIS A 76 -2.67 18.23 7.39
N LYS A 77 -1.61 17.90 6.64
CA LYS A 77 -1.71 17.13 5.40
C LYS A 77 -1.01 15.79 5.55
N LEU A 78 -1.68 14.75 5.07
CA LEU A 78 -1.07 13.48 4.73
C LEU A 78 -0.55 13.59 3.30
N LEU A 79 0.75 13.36 3.12
CA LEU A 79 1.37 13.29 1.79
C LEU A 79 1.50 11.84 1.38
N TYR A 80 1.23 11.52 0.11
CA TYR A 80 1.47 10.16 -0.37
C TYR A 80 1.91 10.13 -1.82
N ASP A 81 2.83 9.19 -2.05
CA ASP A 81 3.37 8.85 -3.35
C ASP A 81 2.94 7.43 -3.70
N VAL A 82 2.41 7.25 -4.91
CA VAL A 82 2.02 5.95 -5.43
C VAL A 82 2.83 5.65 -6.67
N TYR A 83 3.52 4.52 -6.67
CA TYR A 83 4.30 4.01 -7.81
C TYR A 83 3.59 2.77 -8.36
N LEU A 84 3.29 2.76 -9.64
CA LEU A 84 2.50 1.74 -10.32
C LEU A 84 3.23 1.22 -11.54
N ALA A 85 3.38 -0.08 -11.65
CA ALA A 85 3.91 -0.72 -12.85
C ALA A 85 3.05 -1.91 -13.27
N PRO A 86 2.74 -2.07 -14.56
CA PRO A 86 2.03 -3.25 -15.05
C PRO A 86 2.86 -4.52 -14.83
N LEU A 87 2.15 -5.58 -14.50
CA LEU A 87 2.64 -6.93 -14.39
C LEU A 87 1.84 -7.83 -15.35
N LYS A 88 2.35 -9.03 -15.65
CA LYS A 88 1.66 -10.01 -16.50
C LYS A 88 0.23 -10.31 -16.02
N GLY A 89 -0.68 -10.62 -16.93
CA GLY A 89 -2.02 -11.08 -16.59
C GLY A 89 -2.96 -10.00 -16.05
N GLN A 90 -2.86 -8.76 -16.51
CA GLN A 90 -3.68 -7.63 -16.02
C GLN A 90 -3.47 -7.31 -14.54
N SER A 91 -2.31 -7.68 -13.99
CA SER A 91 -1.93 -7.34 -12.63
C SER A 91 -1.05 -6.09 -12.59
N LEU A 92 -1.00 -5.45 -11.43
CA LEU A 92 -0.22 -4.24 -11.18
C LEU A 92 0.62 -4.40 -9.92
N CYS A 93 1.91 -4.03 -10.01
CA CYS A 93 2.74 -3.79 -8.84
C CYS A 93 2.50 -2.38 -8.33
N LEU A 94 2.29 -2.25 -7.03
CA LEU A 94 2.00 -1.00 -6.34
C LEU A 94 2.96 -0.84 -5.15
N LEU A 95 3.63 0.32 -5.09
CA LEU A 95 4.22 0.83 -3.86
C LEU A 95 3.52 2.13 -3.50
N LEU A 96 2.96 2.20 -2.28
CA LEU A 96 2.46 3.45 -1.72
C LEU A 96 3.35 3.83 -0.52
N VAL A 97 3.80 5.07 -0.50
CA VAL A 97 4.49 5.69 0.64
C VAL A 97 3.64 6.85 1.14
N ALA A 98 3.10 6.73 2.34
CA ALA A 98 2.28 7.78 2.94
C ALA A 98 3.02 8.38 4.15
N THR A 99 3.21 9.70 4.15
CA THR A 99 3.87 10.44 5.23
C THR A 99 2.83 11.18 6.05
N TYR A 100 2.68 10.80 7.31
CA TYR A 100 1.79 11.43 8.26
C TYR A 100 2.40 12.74 8.80
N PRO A 101 1.58 13.75 9.10
CA PRO A 101 2.07 15.05 9.58
C PRO A 101 2.56 15.03 11.05
N PHE A 102 2.46 13.90 11.72
CA PHE A 102 2.90 13.70 13.10
C PHE A 102 3.47 12.29 13.26
N PRO A 103 4.47 12.12 14.14
CA PRO A 103 5.03 10.81 14.41
C PRO A 103 3.96 9.92 15.06
N LEU A 104 4.05 8.62 14.76
CA LEU A 104 3.31 7.62 15.49
C LEU A 104 3.87 7.51 16.92
N LYS A 105 2.99 7.24 17.86
CA LYS A 105 3.43 6.85 19.19
C LYS A 105 4.01 5.43 19.10
N GLU A 106 5.12 5.21 19.75
CA GLU A 106 5.75 3.90 19.86
C GLU A 106 4.76 2.82 20.30
N GLY A 107 4.76 1.67 19.64
CA GLY A 107 3.83 0.56 19.87
C GLY A 107 2.45 0.71 19.22
N HIS A 108 2.21 1.77 18.47
CA HIS A 108 0.93 1.98 17.76
C HIS A 108 0.97 1.56 16.27
N GLU A 109 2.10 1.04 15.80
CA GLU A 109 2.31 0.64 14.40
C GLU A 109 1.28 -0.42 13.97
N ILE A 110 1.12 -1.46 14.78
CA ILE A 110 0.16 -2.55 14.49
C ILE A 110 -1.28 -2.01 14.45
N ALA A 111 -1.67 -1.14 15.37
CA ALA A 111 -3.01 -0.54 15.36
C ALA A 111 -3.25 0.31 14.10
N GLY A 112 -2.22 1.01 13.61
CA GLY A 112 -2.26 1.75 12.35
C GLY A 112 -2.44 0.81 11.14
N LEU A 113 -1.71 -0.30 11.11
CA LEU A 113 -1.80 -1.32 10.06
C LEU A 113 -3.15 -2.06 10.08
N GLU A 114 -3.72 -2.35 11.27
CA GLU A 114 -5.09 -2.87 11.39
C GLU A 114 -6.12 -1.88 10.82
N GLY A 115 -5.94 -0.58 11.08
CA GLY A 115 -6.79 0.47 10.52
C GLY A 115 -6.74 0.50 9.00
N LEU A 116 -5.54 0.34 8.41
CA LEU A 116 -5.35 0.20 6.96
C LEU A 116 -6.13 -1.00 6.42
N LEU A 117 -5.96 -2.19 7.00
CA LEU A 117 -6.65 -3.40 6.56
C LEU A 117 -8.17 -3.28 6.64
N ARG A 118 -8.69 -2.73 7.75
CA ARG A 118 -10.13 -2.45 7.88
C ARG A 118 -10.62 -1.52 6.78
N GLY A 119 -9.81 -0.52 6.42
CA GLY A 119 -10.09 0.38 5.30
C GLY A 119 -10.15 -0.34 3.96
N ILE A 120 -9.16 -1.20 3.66
CA ILE A 120 -9.10 -1.99 2.43
C ILE A 120 -10.31 -2.93 2.32
N VAL A 121 -10.62 -3.67 3.38
CA VAL A 121 -11.76 -4.60 3.42
C VAL A 121 -13.08 -3.86 3.34
N GLY A 122 -13.23 -2.76 4.08
CA GLY A 122 -14.47 -1.99 4.14
C GLY A 122 -14.78 -1.14 2.90
N ASN A 123 -13.79 -0.99 2.00
CA ASN A 123 -13.93 -0.17 0.80
C ASN A 123 -14.96 -0.73 -0.20
N ASN A 124 -15.18 -2.03 -0.22
CA ASN A 124 -16.16 -2.67 -1.08
C ASN A 124 -16.84 -3.82 -0.32
N VAL A 125 -18.17 -3.88 -0.38
CA VAL A 125 -18.99 -4.90 0.29
C VAL A 125 -18.59 -6.33 -0.11
N GLY A 126 -18.03 -6.51 -1.32
CA GLY A 126 -17.54 -7.79 -1.82
C GLY A 126 -16.15 -8.21 -1.32
N ASN A 127 -15.41 -7.30 -0.68
CA ASN A 127 -14.06 -7.59 -0.19
C ASN A 127 -14.10 -8.53 1.01
N LYS A 128 -13.23 -9.55 0.98
CA LYS A 128 -13.04 -10.51 2.06
C LYS A 128 -11.58 -10.59 2.40
N LEU A 129 -11.25 -10.44 3.68
CA LEU A 129 -9.92 -10.75 4.19
C LEU A 129 -9.76 -12.27 4.20
N VAL A 130 -8.80 -12.77 3.41
CA VAL A 130 -8.48 -14.21 3.36
C VAL A 130 -7.56 -14.57 4.51
N PHE A 131 -6.50 -13.77 4.69
CA PHE A 131 -5.62 -13.84 5.85
C PHE A 131 -4.95 -12.49 6.12
N ALA A 132 -4.49 -12.31 7.35
CA ALA A 132 -3.56 -11.26 7.77
C ALA A 132 -2.68 -11.80 8.88
N ASN A 133 -1.37 -11.80 8.67
CA ASN A 133 -0.37 -12.28 9.62
C ASN A 133 0.62 -11.17 9.91
N VAL A 134 1.06 -11.06 11.15
CA VAL A 134 2.20 -10.22 11.48
C VAL A 134 3.46 -11.06 11.33
N ILE A 135 4.34 -10.63 10.44
CA ILE A 135 5.65 -11.24 10.20
C ILE A 135 6.74 -10.22 10.52
N GLU A 136 7.98 -10.65 10.60
CA GLU A 136 9.14 -9.78 10.69
C GLU A 136 9.85 -9.71 9.33
N HIS A 137 10.16 -8.51 8.87
CA HIS A 137 10.95 -8.29 7.68
C HIS A 137 12.04 -7.23 7.96
N LYS A 138 13.30 -7.65 7.94
CA LYS A 138 14.46 -6.77 8.16
C LYS A 138 14.37 -5.92 9.45
N GLY A 139 13.90 -6.53 10.53
CA GLY A 139 13.79 -5.89 11.86
C GLY A 139 12.53 -5.05 12.08
N HIS A 140 11.58 -5.04 11.13
CA HIS A 140 10.32 -4.31 11.26
C HIS A 140 9.11 -5.26 11.25
N PRO A 141 8.09 -5.00 12.07
CA PRO A 141 6.82 -5.72 11.98
C PRO A 141 6.11 -5.34 10.67
N VAL A 142 5.72 -6.36 9.93
CA VAL A 142 5.02 -6.24 8.65
C VAL A 142 3.71 -7.01 8.75
N VAL A 143 2.62 -6.42 8.30
CA VAL A 143 1.37 -7.15 8.08
C VAL A 143 1.37 -7.71 6.67
N ASP A 144 1.44 -9.04 6.57
CA ASP A 144 1.30 -9.84 5.36
C ASP A 144 -0.15 -10.23 5.19
N PHE A 145 -0.79 -9.87 4.07
CA PHE A 145 -2.23 -10.04 3.91
C PHE A 145 -2.68 -10.34 2.48
N LEU A 146 -3.85 -10.96 2.38
CA LEU A 146 -4.58 -11.14 1.13
C LEU A 146 -6.05 -10.74 1.32
N VAL A 147 -6.52 -9.82 0.49
CA VAL A 147 -7.93 -9.46 0.35
C VAL A 147 -8.40 -9.91 -1.02
N GLN A 148 -9.58 -10.51 -1.08
CA GLN A 148 -10.22 -10.94 -2.32
C GLN A 148 -11.61 -10.34 -2.47
N SER A 149 -11.97 -10.04 -3.70
CA SER A 149 -13.33 -9.70 -4.13
C SER A 149 -13.81 -10.73 -5.15
N PRO A 150 -15.07 -10.70 -5.62
CA PRO A 150 -15.54 -11.59 -6.68
C PRO A 150 -14.76 -11.49 -7.99
N THR A 151 -14.10 -10.35 -8.25
CA THR A 151 -13.44 -10.06 -9.53
C THR A 151 -11.95 -9.83 -9.42
N SER A 152 -11.42 -9.53 -8.23
CA SER A 152 -10.03 -9.14 -8.03
C SER A 152 -9.43 -9.71 -6.75
N PHE A 153 -8.10 -9.67 -6.68
CA PHE A 153 -7.34 -9.87 -5.45
C PHE A 153 -6.47 -8.65 -5.16
N PHE A 154 -6.10 -8.47 -3.90
CA PHE A 154 -5.16 -7.50 -3.41
C PHE A 154 -4.23 -8.19 -2.40
N ARG A 155 -3.01 -8.52 -2.84
CA ARG A 155 -1.97 -9.20 -2.07
C ARG A 155 -0.95 -8.18 -1.61
N GLY A 156 -0.66 -8.07 -0.30
CA GLY A 156 0.19 -6.99 0.16
C GLY A 156 0.98 -7.25 1.43
N HIS A 157 2.05 -6.49 1.56
CA HIS A 157 2.81 -6.24 2.78
C HIS A 157 2.64 -4.78 3.17
N ALA A 158 2.35 -4.53 4.43
CA ALA A 158 2.26 -3.18 4.97
C ALA A 158 3.12 -3.05 6.22
N LEU A 159 3.89 -1.97 6.31
CA LEU A 159 4.69 -1.64 7.49
C LEU A 159 4.64 -0.16 7.78
N MET A 160 4.83 0.18 9.04
CA MET A 160 4.93 1.57 9.50
C MET A 160 6.28 1.78 10.18
N VAL A 161 6.97 2.85 9.78
CA VAL A 161 8.26 3.25 10.38
C VAL A 161 8.19 4.76 10.59
N ASP A 162 8.41 5.19 11.82
CA ASP A 162 8.29 6.59 12.26
C ASP A 162 6.89 7.15 11.94
N ASN A 163 6.83 8.12 11.04
CA ASN A 163 5.59 8.72 10.56
C ASN A 163 5.22 8.28 9.14
N LYS A 164 5.76 7.15 8.66
CA LYS A 164 5.53 6.68 7.30
C LYS A 164 4.88 5.30 7.26
N LEU A 165 3.92 5.16 6.36
CA LEU A 165 3.31 3.90 5.97
C LEU A 165 3.87 3.51 4.61
N TYR A 166 4.37 2.29 4.50
CA TYR A 166 4.75 1.65 3.24
C TYR A 166 3.79 0.50 2.97
N LEU A 167 3.19 0.50 1.78
CA LEU A 167 2.33 -0.56 1.31
C LEU A 167 2.88 -1.08 -0.02
N ILE A 168 3.36 -2.32 0.00
CA ILE A 168 3.87 -3.05 -1.15
C ILE A 168 2.81 -4.06 -1.56
N ALA A 169 2.24 -3.96 -2.74
CA ALA A 169 1.13 -4.82 -3.12
C ALA A 169 1.14 -5.20 -4.60
N ILE A 170 0.49 -6.32 -4.90
CA ILE A 170 0.04 -6.66 -6.24
C ILE A 170 -1.48 -6.74 -6.22
N GLU A 171 -2.10 -6.05 -7.17
CA GLU A 171 -3.52 -6.14 -7.47
C GLU A 171 -3.71 -6.80 -8.84
N GLY A 172 -4.72 -7.64 -8.97
CA GLY A 172 -5.02 -8.29 -10.23
C GLY A 172 -6.37 -8.99 -10.22
N LYS A 173 -6.66 -9.70 -11.32
CA LYS A 173 -7.90 -10.44 -11.48
C LYS A 173 -7.96 -11.65 -10.56
N GLN A 174 -9.14 -11.92 -10.01
CA GLN A 174 -9.38 -13.10 -9.17
C GLN A 174 -8.92 -14.39 -9.87
N GLY A 175 -8.14 -15.21 -9.15
CA GLY A 175 -7.58 -16.47 -9.66
C GLY A 175 -6.25 -16.33 -10.43
N GLU A 176 -5.76 -15.11 -10.67
CA GLU A 176 -4.51 -14.86 -11.40
C GLU A 176 -3.34 -14.41 -10.49
N LEU A 177 -3.43 -14.64 -9.17
CA LEU A 177 -2.36 -14.28 -8.24
C LEU A 177 -1.09 -15.10 -8.51
N ASP A 178 0.00 -14.42 -8.84
CA ASP A 178 1.35 -14.99 -8.94
C ASP A 178 2.13 -14.69 -7.64
N GLU A 179 2.12 -15.65 -6.71
CA GLU A 179 2.86 -15.53 -5.43
C GLU A 179 4.37 -15.40 -5.64
N LYS A 180 4.95 -15.96 -6.71
CA LYS A 180 6.38 -15.80 -6.99
C LYS A 180 6.72 -14.38 -7.39
N ALA A 181 5.87 -13.77 -8.21
CA ALA A 181 6.03 -12.36 -8.58
C ALA A 181 5.83 -11.45 -7.37
N PHE A 182 4.83 -11.73 -6.50
CA PHE A 182 4.63 -10.99 -5.27
C PHE A 182 5.84 -11.09 -4.33
N ASN A 183 6.33 -12.29 -4.07
CA ASN A 183 7.49 -12.48 -3.19
C ASN A 183 8.72 -11.76 -3.74
N LYS A 184 9.00 -11.86 -5.05
CA LYS A 184 10.08 -11.12 -5.69
C LYS A 184 9.94 -9.60 -5.50
N PHE A 185 8.73 -9.07 -5.61
CA PHE A 185 8.44 -7.66 -5.41
C PHE A 185 8.67 -7.24 -3.95
N ALA A 186 8.05 -7.96 -3.02
CA ALA A 186 8.12 -7.66 -1.59
C ALA A 186 9.54 -7.81 -1.02
N GLU A 187 10.27 -8.86 -1.39
CA GLU A 187 11.65 -9.09 -0.94
C GLU A 187 12.65 -8.06 -1.46
N SER A 188 12.37 -7.45 -2.62
CA SER A 188 13.20 -6.40 -3.20
C SER A 188 13.12 -5.07 -2.44
N PHE A 189 12.08 -4.89 -1.60
CA PHE A 189 11.91 -3.67 -0.81
C PHE A 189 12.95 -3.56 0.29
N SER A 190 13.51 -2.37 0.46
CA SER A 190 14.32 -2.02 1.63
C SER A 190 14.24 -0.53 1.95
N LEU A 191 14.19 -0.24 3.24
CA LEU A 191 14.34 1.12 3.76
C LEU A 191 15.76 1.61 3.52
N MET A 192 15.90 2.91 3.31
CA MET A 192 17.19 3.58 3.19
C MET A 192 17.48 4.32 4.50
N PRO A 193 18.77 4.37 4.91
CA PRO A 193 19.16 5.12 6.10
C PRO A 193 18.89 6.62 5.97
#